data_ecbe6afaafa57759c6b2bd7c5eaedc1a
#
_entry.id   ecbe6afaafa57759c6b2bd7c5eaedc1a
#
_cell.length_a   1.000
_cell.length_b   1.000
_cell.length_c   1.000
_cell.angle_alpha   90.00
_cell.angle_beta   90.00
_cell.angle_gamma   90.00
#
_symmetry.space_group_name_H-M   'P 1'
#
loop_
_entity.id
_entity.type
_entity.pdbx_description
1 polymer ?
#
loop_
_entity_poly.entity_id
_entity_poly.type
_entity_poly.pdbx_seq_one_letter_code
_entity_poly.pdbx_strand_id
1 'polypeptide(L)'
;MSILPGSCDTITIDEEFRAHCPPLTETEREMLRQDIERTGLLSPLIVWNHEGKTILVDGHNRYEILQELERLDEIQTTELVFGTRENALNWIINNQLGRRNLSPDAAALLRGKLYTAQRIPVKERLAALKTLNPSGRATDPSGHSVHMASDPEIAKGIAEQSGVSSRTVRRDAKFAEAVEKLGITKEVMAGTENRTRKEIIQAASP
;
A
#
# COMPACT_ATOMS: atom_id res chain seq x y z
N MET A 1 -18.95 -12.96 -1.41
CA MET A 1 -18.79 -11.66 -0.75
C MET A 1 -19.85 -11.58 0.33
N SER A 2 -19.50 -11.84 1.57
CA SER A 2 -20.46 -11.83 2.68
C SER A 2 -20.40 -10.48 3.39
N ILE A 3 -21.51 -9.77 3.39
CA ILE A 3 -21.70 -8.58 4.24
C ILE A 3 -22.14 -9.12 5.59
N LEU A 4 -21.28 -9.01 6.59
CA LEU A 4 -21.62 -9.34 7.97
C LEU A 4 -22.17 -8.08 8.64
N PRO A 5 -23.35 -8.14 9.31
CA PRO A 5 -23.76 -7.08 10.21
C PRO A 5 -22.78 -7.07 11.39
N GLY A 6 -22.14 -5.93 11.63
CA GLY A 6 -21.04 -5.80 12.53
C GLY A 6 -21.35 -6.22 13.96
N SER A 7 -20.69 -7.25 14.44
CA SER A 7 -20.27 -7.23 15.83
C SER A 7 -19.21 -6.13 15.90
N CYS A 8 -19.42 -5.18 16.81
CA CYS A 8 -18.52 -4.07 17.05
C CYS A 8 -17.26 -4.59 17.78
N ASP A 9 -16.57 -5.54 17.17
CA ASP A 9 -15.22 -5.90 17.55
C ASP A 9 -14.35 -4.73 17.10
N THR A 10 -13.63 -4.16 18.03
CA THR A 10 -12.86 -2.94 17.85
C THR A 10 -11.99 -3.03 16.61
N ILE A 11 -12.34 -2.27 15.55
CA ILE A 11 -11.52 -2.18 14.35
C ILE A 11 -10.17 -1.58 14.74
N THR A 12 -9.10 -2.28 14.43
CA THR A 12 -7.73 -1.87 14.71
C THR A 12 -7.18 -1.08 13.53
N ILE A 13 -6.69 0.13 13.78
CA ILE A 13 -5.93 0.90 12.80
C ILE A 13 -4.46 0.46 12.89
N ASP A 14 -3.94 -0.03 11.79
CA ASP A 14 -2.52 -0.32 11.64
C ASP A 14 -1.82 0.91 11.05
N GLU A 15 -0.83 1.43 11.78
CA GLU A 15 -0.12 2.66 11.42
C GLU A 15 0.62 2.55 10.07
N GLU A 16 1.17 1.38 9.75
CA GLU A 16 1.83 1.17 8.46
C GLU A 16 0.80 1.20 7.31
N PHE A 17 -0.35 0.54 7.48
CA PHE A 17 -1.41 0.57 6.48
C PHE A 17 -1.97 1.98 6.31
N ARG A 18 -2.20 2.68 7.42
CA ARG A 18 -2.66 4.08 7.43
C ARG A 18 -1.69 5.02 6.70
N ALA A 19 -0.38 4.83 6.88
CA ALA A 19 0.65 5.65 6.24
C ALA A 19 0.68 5.55 4.71
N HIS A 20 0.08 4.53 4.12
CA HIS A 20 -0.06 4.37 2.67
C HIS A 20 -1.35 4.98 2.10
N CYS A 21 -2.23 5.47 2.96
CA CYS A 21 -3.46 6.15 2.57
C CYS A 21 -3.24 7.66 2.63
N PRO A 22 -3.40 8.41 1.51
CA PRO A 22 -3.27 9.86 1.52
C PRO A 22 -4.26 10.49 2.50
N PRO A 23 -3.84 11.47 3.30
CA PRO A 23 -4.76 12.26 4.08
C PRO A 23 -5.63 13.10 3.13
N LEU A 24 -6.86 13.38 3.56
CA LEU A 24 -7.71 14.35 2.89
C LEU A 24 -7.26 15.78 3.26
N THR A 25 -7.45 16.71 2.33
CA THR A 25 -7.42 18.13 2.66
C THR A 25 -8.59 18.46 3.57
N GLU A 26 -8.50 19.57 4.31
CA GLU A 26 -9.58 20.00 5.22
C GLU A 26 -10.93 20.14 4.48
N THR A 27 -10.89 20.72 3.27
CA THR A 27 -12.09 20.86 2.42
C THR A 27 -12.67 19.50 2.02
N GLU A 28 -11.84 18.57 1.56
CA GLU A 28 -12.29 17.23 1.17
C GLU A 28 -12.84 16.45 2.38
N ARG A 29 -12.22 16.64 3.54
CA ARG A 29 -12.65 16.02 4.79
C ARG A 29 -14.02 16.53 5.22
N GLU A 30 -14.23 17.84 5.18
CA GLU A 30 -15.51 18.44 5.52
C GLU A 30 -16.61 18.02 4.53
N MET A 31 -16.32 17.97 3.23
CA MET A 31 -17.27 17.48 2.22
C MET A 31 -17.67 16.02 2.48
N LEU A 32 -16.68 15.16 2.78
CA LEU A 32 -16.93 13.75 3.10
C LEU A 32 -17.75 13.61 4.40
N ARG A 33 -17.47 14.44 5.40
CA ARG A 33 -18.21 14.47 6.65
C ARG A 33 -19.68 14.82 6.43
N GLN A 34 -19.96 15.90 5.71
CA GLN A 34 -21.32 16.32 5.38
C GLN A 34 -22.06 15.26 4.56
N ASP A 35 -21.37 14.56 3.67
CA ASP A 35 -21.98 13.49 2.89
C ASP A 35 -22.34 12.30 3.78
N ILE A 36 -21.45 11.89 4.69
CA ILE A 36 -21.73 10.82 5.67
C ILE A 36 -22.85 11.22 6.63
N GLU A 37 -22.89 12.46 7.10
CA GLU A 37 -23.98 12.95 7.95
C GLU A 37 -25.35 12.87 7.26
N ARG A 38 -25.39 13.19 5.97
CA ARG A 38 -26.61 13.23 5.18
C ARG A 38 -27.09 11.88 4.70
N THR A 39 -26.19 11.02 4.24
CA THR A 39 -26.53 9.80 3.50
C THR A 39 -26.11 8.51 4.19
N GLY A 40 -25.35 8.62 5.30
CA GLY A 40 -24.73 7.47 5.94
C GLY A 40 -23.54 6.91 5.15
N LEU A 41 -23.07 5.76 5.57
CA LEU A 41 -21.95 5.07 4.93
C LEU A 41 -22.43 4.32 3.68
N LEU A 42 -22.22 4.89 2.48
CA LEU A 42 -22.64 4.27 1.22
C LEU A 42 -21.77 3.10 0.77
N SER A 43 -20.51 3.04 1.19
CA SER A 43 -19.57 1.98 0.84
C SER A 43 -18.96 1.37 2.08
N PRO A 44 -18.95 0.04 2.23
CA PRO A 44 -18.42 -0.61 3.40
C PRO A 44 -16.93 -0.31 3.58
N LEU A 45 -16.45 -0.41 4.82
CA LEU A 45 -15.03 -0.42 5.14
C LEU A 45 -14.44 -1.77 4.76
N ILE A 46 -13.20 -1.80 4.29
CA ILE A 46 -12.53 -3.05 3.99
C ILE A 46 -11.62 -3.42 5.16
N VAL A 47 -11.81 -4.64 5.67
CA VAL A 47 -11.10 -5.17 6.83
C VAL A 47 -10.42 -6.49 6.50
N TRP A 48 -9.41 -6.82 7.29
CA TRP A 48 -8.71 -8.10 7.27
C TRP A 48 -8.64 -8.67 8.68
N ASN A 49 -9.18 -9.88 8.85
CA ASN A 49 -9.07 -10.60 10.12
C ASN A 49 -7.72 -11.34 10.17
N HIS A 50 -6.85 -10.92 11.07
CA HIS A 50 -5.52 -11.48 11.24
C HIS A 50 -5.12 -11.53 12.71
N GLU A 51 -4.65 -12.69 13.18
CA GLU A 51 -4.21 -12.92 14.56
C GLU A 51 -5.24 -12.46 15.62
N GLY A 52 -6.53 -12.73 15.36
CA GLY A 52 -7.61 -12.36 16.27
C GLY A 52 -7.95 -10.87 16.33
N LYS A 53 -7.42 -10.07 15.39
CA LYS A 53 -7.72 -8.64 15.23
C LYS A 53 -8.42 -8.37 13.91
N THR A 54 -9.38 -7.47 13.93
CA THR A 54 -10.01 -6.92 12.72
C THR A 54 -9.25 -5.65 12.32
N ILE A 55 -8.37 -5.77 11.32
CA ILE A 55 -7.48 -4.68 10.87
C ILE A 55 -8.14 -3.93 9.72
N LEU A 56 -8.17 -2.59 9.81
CA LEU A 56 -8.68 -1.73 8.74
C LEU A 56 -7.69 -1.69 7.57
N VAL A 57 -8.18 -2.02 6.37
CA VAL A 57 -7.39 -2.05 5.13
C VAL A 57 -7.74 -0.90 4.20
N ASP A 58 -9.03 -0.55 4.05
CA ASP A 58 -9.46 0.65 3.32
C ASP A 58 -10.64 1.33 4.03
N GLY A 59 -10.70 2.65 3.87
CA GLY A 59 -11.74 3.48 4.46
C GLY A 59 -11.33 4.22 5.73
N HIS A 60 -10.05 4.39 5.99
CA HIS A 60 -9.52 5.07 7.18
C HIS A 60 -10.16 6.44 7.43
N ASN A 61 -10.26 7.30 6.42
CA ASN A 61 -10.88 8.61 6.56
C ASN A 61 -12.38 8.52 6.90
N ARG A 62 -13.10 7.54 6.36
CA ARG A 62 -14.51 7.28 6.68
C ARG A 62 -14.67 6.78 8.11
N TYR A 63 -13.79 5.87 8.54
CA TYR A 63 -13.80 5.35 9.90
C TYR A 63 -13.54 6.45 10.94
N GLU A 64 -12.53 7.31 10.70
CA GLU A 64 -12.21 8.45 11.56
C GLU A 64 -13.40 9.42 11.69
N ILE A 65 -14.07 9.73 10.58
CA ILE A 65 -15.26 10.60 10.58
C ILE A 65 -16.42 9.96 11.34
N LEU A 66 -16.71 8.67 11.13
CA LEU A 66 -17.77 7.96 11.86
C LEU A 66 -17.48 7.88 13.35
N GLN A 67 -16.22 7.77 13.74
CA GLN A 67 -15.81 7.80 15.15
C GLN A 67 -16.06 9.18 15.78
N GLU A 68 -15.75 10.26 15.07
CA GLU A 68 -16.02 11.64 15.52
C GLU A 68 -17.51 11.96 15.60
N LEU A 69 -18.31 11.36 14.72
CA LEU A 69 -19.77 11.51 14.71
C LEU A 69 -20.47 10.59 15.72
N GLU A 70 -19.71 9.75 16.45
CA GLU A 70 -20.25 8.73 17.36
C GLU A 70 -21.23 7.75 16.68
N ARG A 71 -21.02 7.45 15.37
CA ARG A 71 -21.88 6.61 14.52
C ARG A 71 -21.20 5.29 14.12
N LEU A 72 -20.45 4.68 15.04
CA LEU A 72 -19.74 3.41 14.78
C LEU A 72 -20.67 2.22 14.58
N ASP A 73 -21.90 2.29 15.08
CA ASP A 73 -22.96 1.30 14.90
C ASP A 73 -23.47 1.20 13.45
N GLU A 74 -23.21 2.24 12.63
CA GLU A 74 -23.58 2.25 11.22
C GLU A 74 -22.52 1.60 10.31
N ILE A 75 -21.38 1.16 10.86
CA ILE A 75 -20.29 0.59 10.08
C ILE A 75 -20.70 -0.73 9.46
N GLN A 76 -20.61 -0.77 8.15
CA GLN A 76 -20.64 -2.00 7.37
C GLN A 76 -19.21 -2.33 6.94
N THR A 77 -18.84 -3.60 7.06
CA THR A 77 -17.51 -4.09 6.67
C THR A 77 -17.60 -5.13 5.58
N THR A 78 -16.58 -5.16 4.74
CA THR A 78 -16.31 -6.26 3.81
C THR A 78 -14.94 -6.83 4.15
N GLU A 79 -14.89 -8.12 4.45
CA GLU A 79 -13.65 -8.81 4.73
C GLU A 79 -12.94 -9.21 3.44
N LEU A 80 -11.62 -8.91 3.38
CA LEU A 80 -10.69 -9.50 2.42
C LEU A 80 -9.71 -10.40 3.16
N VAL A 81 -9.41 -11.54 2.55
CA VAL A 81 -8.47 -12.52 3.10
C VAL A 81 -7.12 -12.36 2.41
N PHE A 82 -6.07 -12.11 3.19
CA PHE A 82 -4.70 -12.03 2.70
C PHE A 82 -3.86 -13.13 3.35
N GLY A 83 -3.03 -13.81 2.56
CA GLY A 83 -2.16 -14.87 3.07
C GLY A 83 -1.04 -14.36 3.96
N THR A 84 -0.57 -13.12 3.72
CA THR A 84 0.49 -12.45 4.49
C THR A 84 0.20 -10.96 4.65
N ARG A 85 0.90 -10.33 5.61
CA ARG A 85 0.86 -8.88 5.81
C ARG A 85 1.33 -8.12 4.56
N GLU A 86 2.37 -8.62 3.90
CA GLU A 86 2.89 -8.03 2.66
C GLU A 86 1.85 -8.06 1.53
N ASN A 87 1.04 -9.12 1.45
CA ASN A 87 -0.03 -9.20 0.47
C ASN A 87 -1.11 -8.15 0.73
N ALA A 88 -1.47 -7.92 2.00
CA ALA A 88 -2.39 -6.84 2.39
C ALA A 88 -1.82 -5.47 2.02
N LEU A 89 -0.56 -5.21 2.34
CA LEU A 89 0.11 -3.95 2.03
C LEU A 89 0.20 -3.70 0.51
N ASN A 90 0.57 -4.72 -0.26
CA ASN A 90 0.61 -4.65 -1.72
C ASN A 90 -0.79 -4.34 -2.30
N TRP A 91 -1.84 -4.93 -1.72
CA TRP A 91 -3.21 -4.63 -2.13
C TRP A 91 -3.58 -3.17 -1.84
N ILE A 92 -3.26 -2.65 -0.64
CA ILE A 92 -3.48 -1.26 -0.27
C ILE A 92 -2.79 -0.32 -1.27
N ILE A 93 -1.51 -0.54 -1.54
CA ILE A 93 -0.73 0.29 -2.48
C ILE A 93 -1.37 0.28 -3.88
N ASN A 94 -1.72 -0.90 -4.39
CA ASN A 94 -2.38 -1.02 -5.71
C ASN A 94 -3.73 -0.32 -5.73
N ASN A 95 -4.53 -0.45 -4.66
CA ASN A 95 -5.82 0.24 -4.55
C ASN A 95 -5.65 1.77 -4.54
N GLN A 96 -4.65 2.29 -3.83
CA GLN A 96 -4.34 3.72 -3.84
C GLN A 96 -3.85 4.20 -5.20
N LEU A 97 -2.95 3.44 -5.88
CA LEU A 97 -2.48 3.77 -7.23
C LEU A 97 -3.60 3.83 -8.27
N GLY A 98 -4.70 3.11 -8.06
CA GLY A 98 -5.91 3.17 -8.88
C GLY A 98 -6.77 4.44 -8.66
N ARG A 99 -6.50 5.23 -7.62
CA ARG A 99 -7.27 6.44 -7.31
C ARG A 99 -6.82 7.63 -8.15
N ARG A 100 -7.77 8.49 -8.56
CA ARG A 100 -7.49 9.66 -9.41
C ARG A 100 -6.83 10.84 -8.68
N ASN A 101 -6.90 10.88 -7.35
CA ASN A 101 -6.50 12.04 -6.54
C ASN A 101 -5.11 11.94 -5.92
N LEU A 102 -4.25 11.03 -6.41
CA LEU A 102 -2.87 10.97 -5.95
C LEU A 102 -2.03 12.08 -6.55
N SER A 103 -1.26 12.78 -5.70
CA SER A 103 -0.20 13.66 -6.19
C SER A 103 0.86 12.86 -6.96
N PRO A 104 1.57 13.46 -7.91
CA PRO A 104 2.64 12.78 -8.65
C PRO A 104 3.72 12.19 -7.74
N ASP A 105 4.00 12.83 -6.60
CA ASP A 105 5.01 12.37 -5.64
C ASP A 105 4.50 11.25 -4.75
N ALA A 106 3.25 11.30 -4.30
CA ALA A 106 2.61 10.18 -3.61
C ALA A 106 2.54 8.94 -4.51
N ALA A 107 2.16 9.11 -5.78
CA ALA A 107 2.14 8.01 -6.75
C ALA A 107 3.54 7.41 -6.99
N ALA A 108 4.59 8.25 -7.05
CA ALA A 108 5.96 7.78 -7.19
C ALA A 108 6.44 7.02 -5.93
N LEU A 109 6.12 7.54 -4.75
CA LEU A 109 6.42 6.87 -3.48
C LEU A 109 5.79 5.49 -3.42
N LEU A 110 4.50 5.38 -3.72
CA LEU A 110 3.77 4.12 -3.69
C LEU A 110 4.30 3.11 -4.72
N ARG A 111 4.57 3.54 -5.98
CA ARG A 111 5.17 2.67 -7.00
C ARG A 111 6.55 2.17 -6.57
N GLY A 112 7.36 3.06 -5.98
CA GLY A 112 8.68 2.72 -5.48
C GLY A 112 8.63 1.66 -4.37
N LYS A 113 7.71 1.83 -3.41
CA LYS A 113 7.47 0.87 -2.33
C LYS A 113 6.99 -0.48 -2.87
N LEU A 114 6.02 -0.48 -3.78
CA LEU A 114 5.52 -1.70 -4.41
C LEU A 114 6.64 -2.49 -5.12
N TYR A 115 7.49 -1.78 -5.88
CA TYR A 115 8.62 -2.40 -6.56
C TYR A 115 9.63 -2.99 -5.57
N THR A 116 9.96 -2.27 -4.51
CA THR A 116 10.89 -2.75 -3.47
C THR A 116 10.32 -3.97 -2.76
N ALA A 117 9.05 -3.95 -2.36
CA ALA A 117 8.38 -5.06 -1.70
C ALA A 117 8.36 -6.34 -2.57
N GLN A 118 8.10 -6.22 -3.87
CA GLN A 118 8.09 -7.37 -4.78
C GLN A 118 9.50 -7.88 -5.11
N ARG A 119 10.51 -7.02 -5.04
CA ARG A 119 11.90 -7.37 -5.37
C ARG A 119 12.62 -8.11 -4.24
N ILE A 120 12.36 -7.77 -2.99
CA ILE A 120 13.03 -8.36 -1.82
C ILE A 120 12.85 -9.88 -1.77
N PRO A 121 11.63 -10.45 -1.87
CA PRO A 121 11.42 -11.90 -1.84
C PRO A 121 12.17 -12.63 -2.95
N VAL A 122 12.27 -12.05 -4.12
CA VAL A 122 13.02 -12.64 -5.26
C VAL A 122 14.51 -12.69 -4.96
N LYS A 123 15.06 -11.62 -4.39
CA LYS A 123 16.48 -11.54 -4.02
C LYS A 123 16.84 -12.52 -2.91
N GLU A 124 16.02 -12.65 -1.89
CA GLU A 124 16.21 -13.58 -0.79
C GLU A 124 16.10 -15.04 -1.24
N ARG A 125 15.10 -15.37 -2.07
CA ARG A 125 14.95 -16.68 -2.68
C ARG A 125 16.13 -17.05 -3.58
N LEU A 126 16.61 -16.12 -4.40
CA LEU A 126 17.78 -16.33 -5.24
C LEU A 126 19.05 -16.55 -4.42
N ALA A 127 19.21 -15.84 -3.30
CA ALA A 127 20.33 -16.07 -2.38
C ALA A 127 20.24 -17.44 -1.71
N ALA A 128 19.06 -17.85 -1.24
CA ALA A 128 18.82 -19.16 -0.65
C ALA A 128 19.04 -20.31 -1.67
N LEU A 129 18.62 -20.13 -2.92
CA LEU A 129 18.82 -21.10 -3.99
C LEU A 129 20.29 -21.26 -4.38
N LYS A 130 21.08 -20.17 -4.35
CA LYS A 130 22.54 -20.24 -4.60
C LYS A 130 23.27 -21.03 -3.52
N THR A 131 22.81 -20.99 -2.28
CA THR A 131 23.37 -21.77 -1.17
C THR A 131 22.99 -23.25 -1.23
N LEU A 132 21.82 -23.57 -1.78
CA LEU A 132 21.31 -24.95 -1.89
C LEU A 132 21.74 -25.66 -3.18
N ASN A 133 21.98 -24.91 -4.27
CA ASN A 133 22.35 -25.49 -5.57
C ASN A 133 23.34 -24.58 -6.33
N PRO A 134 24.65 -24.83 -6.22
CA PRO A 134 25.69 -24.05 -6.89
C PRO A 134 25.59 -24.04 -8.42
N SER A 135 24.86 -24.97 -9.03
CA SER A 135 24.68 -25.08 -10.50
C SER A 135 23.60 -24.17 -11.07
N GLY A 136 22.89 -23.36 -10.22
CA GLY A 136 22.12 -22.20 -10.65
C GLY A 136 20.77 -22.47 -11.32
N ARG A 137 20.26 -23.70 -11.32
CA ARG A 137 18.90 -24.01 -11.78
C ARG A 137 17.97 -24.20 -10.59
N ALA A 138 16.96 -23.30 -10.46
CA ALA A 138 15.90 -23.47 -9.50
C ALA A 138 14.83 -24.42 -10.06
N THR A 139 14.65 -25.56 -9.40
CA THR A 139 13.55 -26.47 -9.66
C THR A 139 12.71 -26.61 -8.38
N ASP A 140 11.39 -26.74 -8.51
CA ASP A 140 10.52 -27.11 -7.41
C ASP A 140 10.76 -28.58 -6.99
N PRO A 141 10.19 -29.05 -5.86
CA PRO A 141 10.29 -30.43 -5.43
C PRO A 141 9.75 -31.46 -6.45
N SER A 142 8.97 -31.00 -7.44
CA SER A 142 8.40 -31.80 -8.54
C SER A 142 9.26 -31.75 -9.81
N GLY A 143 10.42 -31.08 -9.79
CA GLY A 143 11.36 -30.99 -10.93
C GLY A 143 10.97 -29.98 -12.01
N HIS A 144 9.96 -29.15 -11.79
CA HIS A 144 9.54 -28.11 -12.73
C HIS A 144 10.36 -26.82 -12.52
N SER A 145 10.72 -26.16 -13.63
CA SER A 145 11.36 -24.85 -13.60
C SER A 145 10.37 -23.81 -13.05
N VAL A 146 10.65 -23.30 -11.86
CA VAL A 146 9.84 -22.21 -11.28
C VAL A 146 10.22 -20.93 -12.01
N HIS A 147 9.28 -20.41 -12.83
CA HIS A 147 9.44 -19.10 -13.44
C HIS A 147 9.23 -18.04 -12.36
N MET A 148 10.31 -17.49 -11.83
CA MET A 148 10.26 -16.36 -10.91
C MET A 148 10.43 -15.08 -11.71
N ALA A 149 9.50 -14.13 -11.49
CA ALA A 149 9.62 -12.82 -12.11
C ALA A 149 10.98 -12.20 -11.80
N SER A 150 11.75 -11.88 -12.82
CA SER A 150 13.04 -11.21 -12.68
C SER A 150 12.84 -9.73 -12.31
N ASP A 151 13.88 -9.09 -11.78
CA ASP A 151 13.85 -7.63 -11.50
C ASP A 151 13.36 -6.77 -12.69
N PRO A 152 13.75 -7.05 -13.96
CA PRO A 152 13.18 -6.38 -15.11
C PRO A 152 11.68 -6.63 -15.32
N GLU A 153 11.19 -7.84 -15.05
CA GLU A 153 9.78 -8.22 -15.22
C GLU A 153 8.90 -7.55 -14.17
N ILE A 154 9.35 -7.49 -12.91
CA ILE A 154 8.68 -6.75 -11.84
C ILE A 154 8.55 -5.28 -12.22
N ALA A 155 9.66 -4.64 -12.62
CA ALA A 155 9.64 -3.25 -13.03
C ALA A 155 8.71 -3.01 -14.25
N LYS A 156 8.66 -3.95 -15.19
CA LYS A 156 7.80 -3.90 -16.38
C LYS A 156 6.32 -4.03 -15.99
N GLY A 157 5.96 -4.99 -15.13
CA GLY A 157 4.58 -5.20 -14.69
C GLY A 157 4.01 -3.97 -13.97
N ILE A 158 4.76 -3.36 -13.05
CA ILE A 158 4.35 -2.13 -12.36
C ILE A 158 4.26 -0.95 -13.34
N ALA A 159 5.19 -0.87 -14.30
CA ALA A 159 5.20 0.18 -15.31
C ALA A 159 3.95 0.15 -16.20
N GLU A 160 3.56 -1.03 -16.66
CA GLU A 160 2.35 -1.26 -17.49
C GLU A 160 1.07 -0.88 -16.72
N GLN A 161 0.96 -1.30 -15.44
CA GLN A 161 -0.19 -0.97 -14.59
C GLN A 161 -0.31 0.52 -14.28
N SER A 162 0.82 1.22 -14.18
CA SER A 162 0.87 2.64 -13.79
C SER A 162 1.02 3.61 -14.96
N GLY A 163 1.10 3.12 -16.20
CA GLY A 163 1.28 3.97 -17.40
C GLY A 163 2.62 4.71 -17.44
N VAL A 164 3.69 4.17 -16.84
CA VAL A 164 5.01 4.78 -16.81
C VAL A 164 6.08 3.85 -17.41
N SER A 165 7.33 4.31 -17.52
CA SER A 165 8.42 3.43 -17.98
C SER A 165 9.01 2.61 -16.81
N SER A 166 9.59 1.43 -17.09
CA SER A 166 10.33 0.63 -16.10
C SER A 166 11.52 1.41 -15.49
N ARG A 167 12.10 2.35 -16.25
CA ARG A 167 13.13 3.26 -15.74
C ARG A 167 12.56 4.20 -14.68
N THR A 168 11.34 4.69 -14.89
CA THR A 168 10.62 5.53 -13.91
C THR A 168 10.37 4.74 -12.63
N VAL A 169 9.88 3.51 -12.72
CA VAL A 169 9.65 2.64 -11.54
C VAL A 169 10.91 2.47 -10.70
N ARG A 170 12.06 2.21 -11.34
CA ARG A 170 13.36 2.10 -10.61
C ARG A 170 13.82 3.42 -9.98
N ARG A 171 13.51 4.57 -10.61
CA ARG A 171 13.78 5.89 -10.00
C ARG A 171 12.85 6.16 -8.83
N ASP A 172 11.60 5.77 -8.94
CA ASP A 172 10.61 5.88 -7.88
C ASP A 172 11.00 5.03 -6.67
N ALA A 173 11.63 3.86 -6.86
CA ALA A 173 12.19 3.06 -5.77
C ALA A 173 13.30 3.79 -5.00
N LYS A 174 14.22 4.46 -5.69
CA LYS A 174 15.25 5.29 -5.05
C LYS A 174 14.66 6.46 -4.28
N PHE A 175 13.61 7.06 -4.83
CA PHE A 175 12.89 8.12 -4.16
C PHE A 175 12.16 7.61 -2.91
N ALA A 176 11.48 6.46 -2.98
CA ALA A 176 10.80 5.85 -1.84
C ALA A 176 11.79 5.52 -0.70
N GLU A 177 12.94 4.92 -1.04
CA GLU A 177 14.01 4.65 -0.08
C GLU A 177 14.51 5.93 0.61
N ALA A 178 14.69 7.01 -0.16
CA ALA A 178 15.11 8.30 0.38
C ALA A 178 14.06 8.92 1.31
N VAL A 179 12.78 8.85 0.93
CA VAL A 179 11.66 9.32 1.75
C VAL A 179 11.58 8.58 3.08
N GLU A 180 11.74 7.25 3.06
CA GLU A 180 11.76 6.43 4.28
C GLU A 180 12.93 6.77 5.18
N LYS A 181 14.14 6.89 4.60
CA LYS A 181 15.36 7.23 5.33
C LYS A 181 15.28 8.61 6.01
N LEU A 182 14.60 9.56 5.40
CA LEU A 182 14.39 10.91 5.96
C LEU A 182 13.14 10.99 6.87
N GLY A 183 12.31 9.96 6.94
CA GLY A 183 11.11 9.93 7.77
C GLY A 183 9.98 10.86 7.32
N ILE A 184 9.97 11.29 6.04
CA ILE A 184 9.04 12.29 5.48
C ILE A 184 7.88 11.67 4.68
N THR A 185 7.53 10.44 4.97
CA THR A 185 6.44 9.73 4.26
C THR A 185 5.10 10.47 4.35
N LYS A 186 4.76 11.00 5.53
CA LYS A 186 3.49 11.71 5.75
C LYS A 186 3.40 12.99 4.93
N GLU A 187 4.48 13.76 4.87
CA GLU A 187 4.58 15.02 4.14
C GLU A 187 4.45 14.79 2.62
N VAL A 188 5.13 13.76 2.10
CA VAL A 188 5.03 13.38 0.68
C VAL A 188 3.63 12.89 0.33
N MET A 189 3.00 12.06 1.18
CA MET A 189 1.64 11.57 0.97
C MET A 189 0.61 12.70 1.05
N ALA A 190 0.82 13.68 1.93
CA ALA A 190 -0.03 14.86 2.07
C ALA A 190 0.22 15.93 0.98
N GLY A 191 1.31 15.80 0.20
CA GLY A 191 1.71 16.80 -0.79
C GLY A 191 2.21 18.11 -0.17
N THR A 192 2.66 18.10 1.08
CA THR A 192 3.20 19.26 1.81
C THR A 192 4.72 19.36 1.74
N GLU A 193 5.39 18.36 1.20
CA GLU A 193 6.83 18.37 0.98
C GLU A 193 7.18 19.32 -0.19
N ASN A 194 8.06 20.29 0.05
CA ASN A 194 8.40 21.33 -0.92
C ASN A 194 9.68 21.03 -1.73
N ARG A 195 10.49 20.07 -1.29
CA ARG A 195 11.71 19.66 -1.99
C ARG A 195 11.37 18.83 -3.23
N THR A 196 12.15 18.99 -4.28
CA THR A 196 12.07 18.13 -5.46
C THR A 196 12.54 16.71 -5.13
N ARG A 197 12.07 15.72 -5.89
CA ARG A 197 12.51 14.31 -5.74
C ARG A 197 14.05 14.18 -5.81
N LYS A 198 14.72 15.02 -6.63
CA LYS A 198 16.17 15.03 -6.75
C LYS A 198 16.84 15.49 -5.45
N GLU A 199 16.34 16.55 -4.85
CA GLU A 199 16.85 17.08 -3.57
C GLU A 199 16.63 16.08 -2.43
N ILE A 200 15.47 15.42 -2.38
CA ILE A 200 15.18 14.39 -1.38
C ILE A 200 16.17 13.21 -1.52
N ILE A 201 16.40 12.71 -2.74
CA ILE A 201 17.36 11.63 -2.99
C ILE A 201 18.77 12.05 -2.62
N GLN A 202 19.16 13.30 -2.92
CA GLN A 202 20.47 13.83 -2.58
C GLN A 202 20.66 13.99 -1.07
N ALA A 203 19.65 14.48 -0.36
CA ALA A 203 19.68 14.63 1.10
C ALA A 203 19.75 13.29 1.86
N ALA A 204 19.25 12.22 1.27
CA ALA A 204 19.33 10.87 1.84
C ALA A 204 20.62 10.13 1.49
N SER A 205 21.44 10.68 0.58
CA SER A 205 22.74 10.09 0.21
C SER A 205 23.78 10.34 1.32
N PRO A 206 24.66 9.36 1.58
CA PRO A 206 25.71 9.51 2.60
C PRO A 206 26.75 10.57 2.23
#